data_354760d8f751fd3c25d54980d99fbbc8
#
_entry.id   354760d8f751fd3c25d54980d99fbbc8
#
_cell.length_a   1.000
_cell.length_b   1.000
_cell.length_c   1.000
_cell.angle_alpha   90.00
_cell.angle_beta   90.00
_cell.angle_gamma   90.00
#
_symmetry.space_group_name_H-M   'P 1'
#
loop_
_entity.id
_entity.type
_entity.pdbx_description
1 polymer ?
#
loop_
_entity_poly.entity_id
_entity_poly.type
_entity_poly.pdbx_seq_one_letter_code
_entity_poly.pdbx_strand_id
1 'polypeptide(L)'
;MFLCNVGIVLFACFLLSGCEKETPPQPSPQESPEVVAEPETQVEEPKEEPAVEQMAEVETSVPEQKTAVVPAVEQEAEEEPRLTPAVEAPKKPRQEIPGVAFTETLIEVLDYELNGRFWGWRPNDLLVGRLTDNVNEFQLGVLEASRYTAIKLKESLTRFGDADAYDPHLVEAVNLLMNRADQFWFPSAESQYKAALEELRAFLNNLKKGRSRFYYRTDNLLSLVASYKDLLGNCHENLVKHEETDGSKVSHFRADNYFYYSQGVAHVMYEIFKTVRVGFVVQLQTIDAVALMDKIVEDLGRASEFSPWLITNSDADDILANHRYNLSAPISSALHNMSTMLRY
;
A
#
# COMPACT_ATOMS: atom_id res chain seq x y z
N MET A 1 -24.35 -57.71 -18.79
CA MET A 1 -25.58 -57.58 -19.60
C MET A 1 -26.01 -56.13 -19.49
N PHE A 2 -26.11 -55.51 -20.65
CA PHE A 2 -26.47 -54.11 -21.00
C PHE A 2 -25.37 -53.08 -20.80
N LEU A 3 -24.56 -52.75 -21.77
CA LEU A 3 -24.65 -51.97 -23.03
C LEU A 3 -25.02 -50.48 -22.74
N CYS A 4 -24.00 -49.57 -22.79
CA CYS A 4 -23.57 -48.83 -23.99
C CYS A 4 -24.57 -47.77 -24.46
N ASN A 5 -24.25 -46.49 -24.34
CA ASN A 5 -24.52 -45.57 -25.43
C ASN A 5 -23.61 -44.35 -25.34
N VAL A 6 -22.70 -44.28 -26.30
CA VAL A 6 -21.83 -43.15 -26.64
C VAL A 6 -22.64 -42.23 -27.53
N GLY A 7 -22.84 -40.99 -27.11
CA GLY A 7 -23.41 -39.92 -27.93
C GLY A 7 -22.32 -39.01 -28.47
N ILE A 8 -21.86 -39.29 -29.67
CA ILE A 8 -21.00 -38.39 -30.47
C ILE A 8 -21.91 -37.30 -31.04
N VAL A 9 -21.67 -36.03 -30.67
CA VAL A 9 -22.24 -34.89 -31.36
C VAL A 9 -21.18 -34.30 -32.30
N LEU A 10 -21.39 -34.54 -33.57
CA LEU A 10 -20.69 -33.92 -34.70
C LEU A 10 -20.98 -32.41 -34.73
N PHE A 11 -19.94 -31.61 -34.72
CA PHE A 11 -20.03 -30.19 -35.02
C PHE A 11 -19.78 -29.98 -36.51
N ALA A 12 -20.85 -29.65 -37.23
CA ALA A 12 -20.81 -29.35 -38.65
C ALA A 12 -20.24 -27.95 -38.88
N CYS A 13 -19.24 -27.89 -39.74
CA CYS A 13 -18.70 -26.65 -40.32
C CYS A 13 -19.79 -25.93 -41.15
N PHE A 14 -19.96 -24.63 -40.87
CA PHE A 14 -20.58 -23.71 -41.83
C PHE A 14 -19.50 -22.79 -42.37
N LEU A 15 -19.27 -22.96 -43.68
CA LEU A 15 -18.39 -22.14 -44.49
C LEU A 15 -19.16 -20.97 -45.08
N LEU A 16 -18.49 -19.83 -45.10
CA LEU A 16 -18.53 -18.76 -46.11
C LEU A 16 -19.75 -17.83 -46.16
N SER A 17 -19.55 -16.62 -45.72
CA SER A 17 -19.92 -15.45 -46.50
C SER A 17 -18.97 -14.30 -46.16
N GLY A 18 -18.31 -13.77 -47.17
CA GLY A 18 -17.39 -12.68 -47.09
C GLY A 18 -18.13 -11.37 -46.77
N CYS A 19 -17.50 -10.57 -45.91
CA CYS A 19 -17.75 -9.14 -45.85
C CYS A 19 -16.40 -8.45 -46.00
N GLU A 20 -16.34 -7.54 -46.95
CA GLU A 20 -15.25 -6.65 -47.26
C GLU A 20 -14.83 -5.89 -46.02
N LYS A 21 -13.52 -5.85 -45.77
CA LYS A 21 -12.91 -4.99 -44.78
C LYS A 21 -12.90 -3.55 -45.31
N GLU A 22 -13.74 -2.70 -44.79
CA GLU A 22 -13.53 -1.27 -44.87
C GLU A 22 -12.37 -0.91 -43.91
N THR A 23 -11.30 -0.39 -44.49
CA THR A 23 -10.14 0.16 -43.80
C THR A 23 -10.54 1.52 -43.21
N PRO A 24 -10.37 1.77 -41.91
CA PRO A 24 -10.61 3.09 -41.38
C PRO A 24 -9.56 4.08 -41.93
N PRO A 25 -9.95 5.36 -42.18
CA PRO A 25 -9.07 6.35 -42.75
C PRO A 25 -7.92 6.67 -41.76
N GLN A 26 -6.70 6.72 -42.27
CA GLN A 26 -5.53 7.21 -41.54
C GLN A 26 -5.72 8.69 -41.20
N PRO A 27 -5.38 9.13 -39.98
CA PRO A 27 -5.30 10.55 -39.68
C PRO A 27 -4.11 11.17 -40.42
N SER A 28 -4.37 12.28 -41.09
CA SER A 28 -3.37 13.16 -41.73
C SER A 28 -2.34 13.65 -40.72
N PRO A 29 -1.08 13.90 -41.15
CA PRO A 29 -0.05 14.42 -40.27
C PRO A 29 -0.43 15.81 -39.74
N GLN A 30 -0.51 15.95 -38.41
CA GLN A 30 -0.58 17.25 -37.78
C GLN A 30 0.82 17.90 -37.88
N GLU A 31 0.86 19.06 -38.50
CA GLU A 31 2.01 19.96 -38.48
C GLU A 31 2.36 20.31 -37.03
N SER A 32 3.62 20.14 -36.70
CA SER A 32 4.21 20.58 -35.44
C SER A 32 4.17 22.11 -35.35
N PRO A 33 3.79 22.70 -34.23
CA PRO A 33 3.93 24.15 -34.09
C PRO A 33 5.42 24.52 -33.97
N GLU A 34 5.79 25.48 -34.76
CA GLU A 34 7.08 26.17 -34.84
C GLU A 34 7.47 26.73 -33.47
N VAL A 35 8.63 26.32 -32.97
CA VAL A 35 9.22 26.85 -31.74
C VAL A 35 9.69 28.28 -32.00
N VAL A 36 8.94 29.23 -31.47
CA VAL A 36 9.39 30.61 -31.38
C VAL A 36 10.42 30.72 -30.26
N ALA A 37 11.65 31.07 -30.63
CA ALA A 37 12.74 31.34 -29.70
C ALA A 37 12.44 32.63 -28.91
N GLU A 38 12.34 32.55 -27.60
CA GLU A 38 12.42 33.71 -26.71
C GLU A 38 13.89 34.08 -26.43
N PRO A 39 14.19 35.39 -26.25
CA PRO A 39 15.55 35.87 -26.15
C PRO A 39 16.18 35.58 -24.79
N GLU A 40 17.43 35.18 -24.83
CA GLU A 40 18.31 34.99 -23.67
C GLU A 40 18.40 36.27 -22.83
N THR A 41 17.93 36.20 -21.60
CA THR A 41 18.23 37.20 -20.57
C THR A 41 19.46 36.77 -19.81
N GLN A 42 20.56 37.49 -20.03
CA GLN A 42 21.79 37.38 -19.26
C GLN A 42 21.50 37.74 -17.80
N VAL A 43 21.77 36.82 -16.90
CA VAL A 43 21.81 37.10 -15.45
C VAL A 43 23.28 37.23 -15.08
N GLU A 44 23.63 38.47 -14.66
CA GLU A 44 24.93 38.83 -14.09
C GLU A 44 25.20 38.04 -12.80
N GLU A 45 26.40 37.49 -12.71
CA GLU A 45 27.02 37.01 -11.49
C GLU A 45 27.27 38.16 -10.52
N PRO A 46 26.98 38.01 -9.20
CA PRO A 46 27.60 38.87 -8.18
C PRO A 46 28.89 38.24 -7.67
N LYS A 47 29.93 39.04 -7.80
CA LYS A 47 31.30 38.83 -7.28
C LYS A 47 31.34 38.54 -5.79
N GLU A 48 32.16 37.55 -5.44
CA GLU A 48 32.75 37.35 -4.13
C GLU A 48 33.69 38.54 -3.75
N GLU A 49 33.59 38.98 -2.53
CA GLU A 49 34.72 39.56 -1.80
C GLU A 49 34.67 39.16 -0.32
N PRO A 50 35.81 38.84 0.30
CA PRO A 50 35.90 38.19 1.58
C PRO A 50 36.10 39.20 2.72
N ALA A 51 35.51 38.95 3.88
CA ALA A 51 35.86 39.64 5.11
C ALA A 51 36.26 38.64 6.20
N VAL A 52 37.42 38.86 6.63
CA VAL A 52 38.32 38.22 7.58
C VAL A 52 37.91 38.54 9.03
N GLU A 53 38.17 37.54 9.91
CA GLU A 53 38.53 37.63 11.34
C GLU A 53 37.57 38.28 12.38
N GLN A 54 37.21 37.51 13.38
CA GLN A 54 37.92 37.64 14.69
C GLN A 54 37.53 36.49 15.64
N MET A 55 38.61 35.87 16.14
CA MET A 55 38.65 34.97 17.30
C MET A 55 38.23 35.71 18.57
N ALA A 56 37.50 35.05 19.44
CA ALA A 56 37.51 35.29 20.86
C ALA A 56 37.45 33.97 21.62
N GLU A 57 38.57 33.56 22.08
CA GLU A 57 38.81 32.61 23.18
C GLU A 57 38.22 33.17 24.46
N VAL A 58 37.44 32.39 25.18
CA VAL A 58 37.24 32.57 26.63
C VAL A 58 37.39 31.22 27.30
N GLU A 59 38.50 31.11 27.97
CA GLU A 59 38.83 30.07 28.96
C GLU A 59 38.04 30.23 30.27
N THR A 60 38.12 29.14 31.03
CA THR A 60 37.97 29.02 32.52
C THR A 60 36.53 28.88 33.02
N SER A 61 36.20 27.98 33.89
CA SER A 61 36.93 27.29 34.96
C SER A 61 36.07 26.19 35.58
N VAL A 62 36.70 25.10 35.94
CA VAL A 62 36.18 24.04 36.84
C VAL A 62 36.22 24.58 38.28
N PRO A 63 35.33 24.19 39.17
CA PRO A 63 35.68 23.95 40.57
C PRO A 63 35.43 22.49 40.98
N GLU A 64 36.51 21.93 41.40
CA GLU A 64 36.67 20.77 42.25
C GLU A 64 36.17 21.07 43.68
N GLN A 65 35.34 20.21 44.25
CA GLN A 65 35.18 20.08 45.71
C GLN A 65 34.82 18.66 46.09
N LYS A 66 35.82 17.95 46.53
CA LYS A 66 36.16 17.54 47.90
C LYS A 66 35.24 16.49 48.53
N THR A 67 35.85 15.36 48.58
CA THR A 67 35.72 14.21 49.50
C THR A 67 35.33 14.59 50.93
N ALA A 68 34.36 13.90 51.50
CA ALA A 68 34.21 13.76 52.96
C ALA A 68 33.98 12.28 53.28
N VAL A 69 34.70 11.91 54.29
CA VAL A 69 35.09 10.61 54.83
C VAL A 69 33.96 10.01 55.69
N VAL A 70 33.90 8.70 55.70
CA VAL A 70 33.11 7.71 56.46
C VAL A 70 33.20 7.92 57.98
N PRO A 71 32.22 7.43 58.75
CA PRO A 71 32.60 6.30 59.61
C PRO A 71 31.67 5.08 59.53
N ALA A 72 32.33 3.96 59.74
CA ALA A 72 31.76 2.61 59.89
C ALA A 72 31.13 2.43 61.29
N VAL A 73 30.04 1.69 61.37
CA VAL A 73 29.60 0.95 62.54
C VAL A 73 28.92 -0.33 62.11
N GLU A 74 29.56 -1.39 62.48
CA GLU A 74 29.18 -2.65 63.10
C GLU A 74 28.12 -3.58 62.48
N GLN A 75 28.57 -4.78 62.36
CA GLN A 75 27.97 -6.05 62.06
C GLN A 75 26.84 -6.45 63.00
N GLU A 76 25.75 -6.99 62.50
CA GLU A 76 25.03 -8.06 63.18
C GLU A 76 24.39 -9.04 62.18
N ALA A 77 24.78 -10.30 62.38
CA ALA A 77 24.06 -11.55 62.24
C ALA A 77 23.45 -12.01 60.88
N GLU A 78 24.00 -13.08 60.43
CA GLU A 78 23.52 -14.01 59.40
C GLU A 78 22.06 -14.42 59.60
N GLU A 79 21.25 -14.20 58.56
CA GLU A 79 20.05 -14.96 58.27
C GLU A 79 20.14 -15.48 56.84
N GLU A 80 20.10 -16.82 56.67
CA GLU A 80 20.13 -17.50 55.36
C GLU A 80 18.98 -17.01 54.47
N PRO A 81 19.24 -16.59 53.20
CA PRO A 81 18.17 -16.23 52.32
C PRO A 81 17.50 -17.46 51.73
N ARG A 82 16.22 -17.66 52.06
CA ARG A 82 15.27 -18.48 51.32
C ARG A 82 15.42 -18.16 49.85
N LEU A 83 15.63 -19.20 49.02
CA LEU A 83 15.55 -19.19 47.57
C LEU A 83 14.17 -18.70 47.14
N THR A 84 14.04 -17.44 46.87
CA THR A 84 12.94 -16.91 46.03
C THR A 84 13.20 -17.31 44.57
N PRO A 85 12.18 -17.79 43.83
CA PRO A 85 12.38 -18.10 42.41
C PRO A 85 12.86 -16.85 41.68
N ALA A 86 13.92 -17.02 40.89
CA ALA A 86 14.50 -15.96 40.10
C ALA A 86 13.40 -15.32 39.26
N VAL A 87 13.07 -14.04 39.56
CA VAL A 87 12.27 -13.20 38.68
C VAL A 87 13.07 -13.08 37.38
N GLU A 88 12.61 -13.74 36.33
CA GLU A 88 13.17 -13.56 34.98
C GLU A 88 13.29 -12.05 34.72
N ALA A 89 14.52 -11.61 34.50
CA ALA A 89 14.77 -10.22 34.08
C ALA A 89 13.90 -9.92 32.85
N PRO A 90 13.24 -8.76 32.80
CA PRO A 90 12.42 -8.41 31.65
C PRO A 90 13.28 -8.51 30.41
N LYS A 91 12.90 -9.43 29.49
CA LYS A 91 13.55 -9.54 28.18
C LYS A 91 13.56 -8.15 27.57
N LYS A 92 14.75 -7.59 27.30
CA LYS A 92 14.88 -6.33 26.55
C LYS A 92 13.97 -6.40 25.36
N PRO A 93 13.10 -5.40 25.08
CA PRO A 93 12.27 -5.39 23.91
C PRO A 93 13.16 -5.65 22.71
N ARG A 94 12.84 -6.69 21.94
CA ARG A 94 13.55 -7.03 20.70
C ARG A 94 13.44 -5.81 19.84
N GLN A 95 14.54 -5.14 19.55
CA GLN A 95 14.55 -3.96 18.72
C GLN A 95 14.07 -4.40 17.34
N GLU A 96 12.83 -4.06 16.99
CA GLU A 96 12.25 -4.42 15.69
C GLU A 96 13.07 -3.74 14.59
N ILE A 97 13.48 -4.54 13.61
CA ILE A 97 14.26 -4.04 12.47
C ILE A 97 13.32 -3.17 11.62
N PRO A 98 13.70 -1.91 11.33
CA PRO A 98 12.87 -1.00 10.54
C PRO A 98 12.41 -1.63 9.22
N GLY A 99 11.13 -1.51 8.91
CA GLY A 99 10.52 -1.95 7.66
C GLY A 99 10.21 -3.45 7.57
N VAL A 100 10.66 -4.27 8.52
CA VAL A 100 10.38 -5.72 8.49
C VAL A 100 8.89 -5.97 8.60
N ALA A 101 8.22 -5.45 9.63
CA ALA A 101 6.78 -5.63 9.80
C ALA A 101 5.97 -5.07 8.61
N PHE A 102 6.34 -3.91 8.08
CA PHE A 102 5.70 -3.32 6.90
C PHE A 102 5.79 -4.24 5.67
N THR A 103 6.99 -4.77 5.40
CA THR A 103 7.21 -5.66 4.26
C THR A 103 6.54 -7.02 4.46
N GLU A 104 6.57 -7.57 5.68
CA GLU A 104 5.86 -8.80 6.02
C GLU A 104 4.36 -8.66 5.79
N THR A 105 3.74 -7.57 6.23
CA THR A 105 2.31 -7.32 6.00
C THR A 105 1.97 -7.27 4.50
N LEU A 106 2.76 -6.60 3.68
CA LEU A 106 2.56 -6.58 2.23
C LEU A 106 2.65 -7.98 1.61
N ILE A 107 3.64 -8.77 2.04
CA ILE A 107 3.81 -10.15 1.60
C ILE A 107 2.61 -11.01 2.04
N GLU A 108 2.19 -10.92 3.29
CA GLU A 108 1.09 -11.72 3.85
C GLU A 108 -0.23 -11.48 3.11
N VAL A 109 -0.56 -10.23 2.83
CA VAL A 109 -1.77 -9.88 2.09
C VAL A 109 -1.75 -10.47 0.68
N LEU A 110 -0.65 -10.31 -0.06
CA LEU A 110 -0.50 -10.86 -1.41
C LEU A 110 -0.45 -12.40 -1.41
N ASP A 111 0.27 -12.98 -0.46
CA ASP A 111 0.42 -14.44 -0.34
C ASP A 111 -0.91 -15.12 -0.03
N TYR A 112 -1.74 -14.50 0.82
CA TYR A 112 -3.08 -15.00 1.10
C TYR A 112 -3.93 -15.06 -0.18
N GLU A 113 -3.94 -14.03 -1.00
CA GLU A 113 -4.75 -14.02 -2.23
C GLU A 113 -4.25 -14.99 -3.30
N LEU A 114 -2.93 -15.23 -3.36
CA LEU A 114 -2.31 -16.10 -4.36
C LEU A 114 -2.28 -17.56 -3.95
N ASN A 115 -2.08 -17.85 -2.68
CA ASN A 115 -1.80 -19.19 -2.18
C ASN A 115 -2.73 -19.64 -1.03
N GLY A 116 -3.21 -18.71 -0.21
CA GLY A 116 -4.06 -19.00 0.95
C GLY A 116 -5.54 -19.13 0.60
N ARG A 117 -6.02 -18.35 -0.36
CA ARG A 117 -7.41 -18.37 -0.77
C ARG A 117 -7.74 -19.63 -1.57
N PHE A 118 -8.91 -20.21 -1.31
CA PHE A 118 -9.40 -21.34 -2.08
C PHE A 118 -9.53 -20.96 -3.58
N TRP A 119 -8.89 -21.73 -4.46
CA TRP A 119 -8.69 -21.49 -5.88
C TRP A 119 -7.74 -20.34 -6.25
N GLY A 120 -6.99 -19.76 -5.32
CA GLY A 120 -5.94 -18.79 -5.59
C GLY A 120 -6.37 -17.52 -6.32
N TRP A 121 -5.58 -17.11 -7.30
CA TRP A 121 -5.83 -15.92 -8.13
C TRP A 121 -6.91 -16.19 -9.19
N ARG A 122 -8.01 -15.45 -9.14
CA ARG A 122 -9.19 -15.68 -9.98
C ARG A 122 -9.40 -14.73 -11.14
N PRO A 123 -8.88 -13.50 -11.17
CA PRO A 123 -9.13 -12.54 -12.24
C PRO A 123 -8.69 -13.03 -13.63
N ASN A 124 -7.75 -13.98 -13.71
CA ASN A 124 -7.32 -14.61 -14.95
C ASN A 124 -7.98 -15.98 -15.24
N ASP A 125 -8.91 -16.43 -14.40
CA ASP A 125 -9.56 -17.73 -14.56
C ASP A 125 -10.74 -17.63 -15.52
N LEU A 126 -10.75 -18.50 -16.56
CA LEU A 126 -11.77 -18.51 -17.61
C LEU A 126 -13.10 -19.10 -17.17
N LEU A 127 -13.09 -20.03 -16.21
CA LEU A 127 -14.28 -20.78 -15.79
C LEU A 127 -14.79 -20.32 -14.42
N VAL A 128 -13.91 -20.34 -13.42
CA VAL A 128 -14.27 -20.02 -12.02
C VAL A 128 -14.44 -18.52 -11.84
N GLY A 129 -13.60 -17.71 -12.49
CA GLY A 129 -13.65 -16.25 -12.41
C GLY A 129 -15.00 -15.65 -12.79
N ARG A 130 -15.72 -16.28 -13.74
CA ARG A 130 -17.08 -15.83 -14.13
C ARG A 130 -18.18 -16.18 -13.12
N LEU A 131 -17.93 -17.16 -12.25
CA LEU A 131 -18.89 -17.60 -11.22
C LEU A 131 -18.63 -16.94 -9.84
N THR A 132 -17.51 -16.25 -9.70
CA THR A 132 -17.05 -15.67 -8.42
C THR A 132 -16.60 -14.22 -8.60
N ASP A 133 -17.41 -13.44 -9.31
CA ASP A 133 -17.15 -12.05 -9.69
C ASP A 133 -16.71 -11.18 -8.50
N ASN A 134 -17.40 -11.28 -7.39
CA ASN A 134 -17.11 -10.53 -6.16
C ASN A 134 -15.68 -10.75 -5.64
N VAL A 135 -15.18 -11.98 -5.71
CA VAL A 135 -13.80 -12.29 -5.27
C VAL A 135 -12.78 -11.74 -6.26
N ASN A 136 -13.08 -11.77 -7.54
CA ASN A 136 -12.21 -11.21 -8.57
C ASN A 136 -12.01 -9.72 -8.35
N GLU A 137 -13.11 -8.98 -8.18
CA GLU A 137 -13.05 -7.54 -7.95
C GLU A 137 -12.34 -7.19 -6.63
N PHE A 138 -12.59 -7.95 -5.57
CA PHE A 138 -11.85 -7.82 -4.32
C PHE A 138 -10.35 -8.02 -4.53
N GLN A 139 -9.94 -9.08 -5.24
CA GLN A 139 -8.54 -9.36 -5.55
C GLN A 139 -7.90 -8.27 -6.42
N LEU A 140 -8.65 -7.69 -7.37
CA LEU A 140 -8.18 -6.55 -8.16
C LEU A 140 -7.93 -5.33 -7.26
N GLY A 141 -8.81 -5.05 -6.30
CA GLY A 141 -8.61 -4.00 -5.31
C GLY A 141 -7.38 -4.25 -4.43
N VAL A 142 -7.20 -5.49 -3.95
CA VAL A 142 -6.01 -5.89 -3.18
C VAL A 142 -4.74 -5.70 -4.01
N LEU A 143 -4.73 -6.13 -5.26
CA LEU A 143 -3.57 -5.96 -6.15
C LEU A 143 -3.23 -4.49 -6.34
N GLU A 144 -4.23 -3.65 -6.61
CA GLU A 144 -3.98 -2.24 -6.88
C GLU A 144 -3.38 -1.52 -5.66
N ALA A 145 -3.96 -1.70 -4.47
CA ALA A 145 -3.41 -1.13 -3.25
C ALA A 145 -2.01 -1.69 -2.92
N SER A 146 -1.76 -2.97 -3.22
CA SER A 146 -0.43 -3.58 -3.06
C SER A 146 0.60 -3.00 -4.03
N ARG A 147 0.20 -2.66 -5.26
CA ARG A 147 1.04 -1.94 -6.25
C ARG A 147 1.46 -0.57 -5.71
N TYR A 148 0.50 0.22 -5.23
CA TYR A 148 0.78 1.51 -4.60
C TYR A 148 1.74 1.37 -3.41
N THR A 149 1.52 0.37 -2.57
CA THR A 149 2.38 0.06 -1.42
C THR A 149 3.81 -0.29 -1.86
N ALA A 150 3.96 -1.19 -2.83
CA ALA A 150 5.25 -1.61 -3.35
C ALA A 150 6.01 -0.47 -4.05
N ILE A 151 5.31 0.40 -4.79
CA ILE A 151 5.88 1.61 -5.38
C ILE A 151 6.42 2.52 -4.27
N LYS A 152 5.63 2.81 -3.23
CA LYS A 152 6.08 3.67 -2.13
C LYS A 152 7.21 3.05 -1.32
N LEU A 153 7.18 1.73 -1.15
CA LEU A 153 8.30 1.00 -0.54
C LEU A 153 9.59 1.22 -1.35
N LYS A 154 9.53 1.04 -2.68
CA LYS A 154 10.67 1.24 -3.59
C LYS A 154 11.14 2.69 -3.64
N GLU A 155 10.23 3.65 -3.78
CA GLU A 155 10.57 5.04 -4.15
C GLU A 155 10.88 5.94 -2.96
N SER A 156 10.20 5.73 -1.84
CA SER A 156 10.26 6.64 -0.70
C SER A 156 10.81 5.97 0.55
N LEU A 157 10.24 4.83 0.96
CA LEU A 157 10.50 4.25 2.28
C LEU A 157 11.90 3.63 2.42
N THR A 158 12.54 3.24 1.31
CA THR A 158 13.87 2.60 1.30
C THR A 158 14.99 3.50 0.82
N ARG A 159 14.68 4.75 0.45
CA ARG A 159 15.65 5.74 -0.04
C ARG A 159 15.73 6.93 0.89
N PHE A 160 16.95 7.43 1.12
CA PHE A 160 17.16 8.64 1.91
C PHE A 160 17.01 9.91 1.05
N GLY A 161 17.28 9.82 -0.23
CA GLY A 161 17.15 10.91 -1.20
C GLY A 161 17.18 10.40 -2.64
N ASP A 162 17.05 11.33 -3.58
CA ASP A 162 16.96 11.00 -5.01
C ASP A 162 18.22 10.35 -5.59
N ALA A 163 19.37 10.60 -4.97
CA ALA A 163 20.65 10.03 -5.38
C ALA A 163 20.84 8.56 -4.99
N ASP A 164 20.03 8.05 -4.05
CA ASP A 164 20.11 6.64 -3.64
C ASP A 164 19.60 5.71 -4.74
N ALA A 165 20.35 4.63 -4.98
CA ALA A 165 19.92 3.60 -5.90
C ALA A 165 18.67 2.87 -5.36
N TYR A 166 17.80 2.42 -6.27
CA TYR A 166 16.70 1.53 -5.94
C TYR A 166 17.21 0.15 -5.55
N ASP A 167 16.57 -0.49 -4.58
CA ASP A 167 16.82 -1.91 -4.29
C ASP A 167 16.36 -2.75 -5.49
N PRO A 168 17.24 -3.60 -6.07
CA PRO A 168 16.93 -4.35 -7.27
C PRO A 168 15.75 -5.32 -7.10
N HIS A 169 15.59 -5.91 -5.92
CA HIS A 169 14.45 -6.79 -5.63
C HIS A 169 13.13 -6.02 -5.62
N LEU A 170 13.13 -4.79 -5.11
CA LEU A 170 11.91 -3.95 -5.15
C LEU A 170 11.60 -3.46 -6.57
N VAL A 171 12.62 -3.18 -7.38
CA VAL A 171 12.41 -2.84 -8.80
C VAL A 171 11.72 -3.99 -9.52
N GLU A 172 12.24 -5.20 -9.36
CA GLU A 172 11.68 -6.38 -10.02
C GLU A 172 10.30 -6.75 -9.46
N ALA A 173 10.10 -6.70 -8.15
CA ALA A 173 8.79 -6.92 -7.54
C ALA A 173 7.72 -5.98 -8.12
N VAL A 174 8.03 -4.68 -8.21
CA VAL A 174 7.11 -3.69 -8.80
C VAL A 174 6.83 -4.00 -10.26
N ASN A 175 7.85 -4.30 -11.07
CA ASN A 175 7.69 -4.64 -12.48
C ASN A 175 6.75 -5.85 -12.67
N LEU A 176 6.94 -6.88 -11.86
CA LEU A 176 6.12 -8.09 -11.89
C LEU A 176 4.67 -7.83 -11.45
N LEU A 177 4.46 -7.00 -10.42
CA LEU A 177 3.12 -6.61 -9.98
C LEU A 177 2.37 -5.77 -11.02
N MET A 178 3.07 -5.02 -11.89
CA MET A 178 2.42 -4.20 -12.93
C MET A 178 1.85 -4.99 -14.10
N ASN A 179 2.09 -6.29 -14.18
CA ASN A 179 1.51 -7.11 -15.23
C ASN A 179 -0.03 -7.14 -15.15
N ARG A 180 -0.67 -7.39 -16.29
CA ARG A 180 -2.15 -7.42 -16.39
C ARG A 180 -2.73 -8.53 -15.52
N ALA A 181 -3.73 -8.19 -14.72
CA ALA A 181 -4.36 -9.11 -13.78
C ALA A 181 -5.14 -10.26 -14.43
N ASP A 182 -5.64 -10.04 -15.63
CA ASP A 182 -6.45 -10.97 -16.42
C ASP A 182 -5.63 -11.84 -17.39
N GLN A 183 -4.30 -11.74 -17.37
CA GLN A 183 -3.44 -12.48 -18.29
C GLN A 183 -3.44 -13.98 -17.95
N PHE A 184 -4.07 -14.78 -18.81
CA PHE A 184 -4.17 -16.24 -18.66
C PHE A 184 -2.96 -16.99 -19.23
N TRP A 185 -2.46 -16.59 -20.44
CA TRP A 185 -1.38 -17.28 -21.14
C TRP A 185 -0.01 -16.97 -20.55
N PHE A 186 0.96 -17.86 -20.80
CA PHE A 186 2.31 -17.76 -20.25
C PHE A 186 3.09 -16.52 -20.71
N PRO A 187 3.76 -15.79 -19.79
CA PRO A 187 3.63 -15.96 -18.34
C PRO A 187 2.26 -15.48 -17.83
N SER A 188 1.57 -16.31 -17.03
CA SER A 188 0.27 -15.94 -16.49
C SER A 188 0.41 -14.86 -15.38
N ALA A 189 -0.65 -14.08 -15.13
CA ALA A 189 -0.70 -13.10 -14.06
C ALA A 189 -0.29 -13.73 -12.71
N GLU A 190 -0.88 -14.88 -12.38
CA GLU A 190 -0.57 -15.58 -11.14
C GLU A 190 0.91 -15.94 -11.01
N SER A 191 1.54 -16.43 -12.09
CA SER A 191 2.98 -16.77 -12.07
C SER A 191 3.85 -15.54 -11.86
N GLN A 192 3.49 -14.40 -12.46
CA GLN A 192 4.18 -13.12 -12.29
C GLN A 192 4.07 -12.60 -10.85
N TYR A 193 2.87 -12.67 -10.26
CA TYR A 193 2.66 -12.20 -8.88
C TYR A 193 3.33 -13.12 -7.84
N LYS A 194 3.39 -14.43 -8.10
CA LYS A 194 4.19 -15.35 -7.27
C LYS A 194 5.68 -15.03 -7.36
N ALA A 195 6.19 -14.70 -8.54
CA ALA A 195 7.57 -14.23 -8.70
C ALA A 195 7.79 -12.89 -7.96
N ALA A 196 6.83 -11.96 -8.00
CA ALA A 196 6.91 -10.72 -7.22
C ALA A 196 6.99 -10.98 -5.70
N LEU A 197 6.25 -11.98 -5.20
CA LEU A 197 6.36 -12.39 -3.79
C LEU A 197 7.77 -12.88 -3.43
N GLU A 198 8.41 -13.66 -4.30
CA GLU A 198 9.78 -14.12 -4.05
C GLU A 198 10.77 -12.95 -4.00
N GLU A 199 10.60 -11.95 -4.86
CA GLU A 199 11.42 -10.74 -4.83
C GLU A 199 11.18 -9.92 -3.54
N LEU A 200 9.92 -9.77 -3.10
CA LEU A 200 9.61 -9.12 -1.83
C LEU A 200 10.20 -9.90 -0.62
N ARG A 201 10.20 -11.23 -0.67
CA ARG A 201 10.84 -12.08 0.37
C ARG A 201 12.37 -11.93 0.36
N ALA A 202 12.97 -11.79 -0.82
CA ALA A 202 14.40 -11.53 -0.94
C ALA A 202 14.78 -10.16 -0.36
N PHE A 203 13.99 -9.12 -0.65
CA PHE A 203 14.14 -7.81 -0.04
C PHE A 203 13.98 -7.87 1.50
N LEU A 204 12.94 -8.53 2.01
CA LEU A 204 12.72 -8.73 3.43
C LEU A 204 13.92 -9.41 4.11
N ASN A 205 14.49 -10.42 3.48
CA ASN A 205 15.70 -11.10 3.98
C ASN A 205 16.91 -10.16 4.01
N ASN A 206 17.04 -9.27 3.03
CA ASN A 206 18.07 -8.24 3.01
C ASN A 206 17.86 -7.20 4.13
N LEU A 207 16.63 -6.78 4.39
CA LEU A 207 16.30 -5.94 5.56
C LEU A 207 16.72 -6.62 6.87
N LYS A 208 16.34 -7.88 7.07
CA LYS A 208 16.70 -8.68 8.27
C LYS A 208 18.20 -8.84 8.45
N LYS A 209 18.97 -8.83 7.38
CA LYS A 209 20.44 -8.92 7.36
C LYS A 209 21.14 -7.56 7.39
N GLY A 210 20.40 -6.45 7.42
CA GLY A 210 20.96 -5.09 7.39
C GLY A 210 21.59 -4.70 6.04
N ARG A 211 21.27 -5.41 4.96
CA ARG A 211 21.76 -5.13 3.59
C ARG A 211 20.89 -4.11 2.86
N SER A 212 19.62 -4.04 3.19
CA SER A 212 18.67 -3.03 2.73
C SER A 212 18.25 -2.15 3.90
N ARG A 213 17.71 -0.97 3.63
CA ARG A 213 17.33 0.02 4.64
C ARG A 213 15.87 0.38 4.50
N PHE A 214 15.29 0.87 5.61
CA PHE A 214 13.97 1.44 5.66
C PHE A 214 14.01 2.68 6.55
N TYR A 215 13.39 3.78 6.09
CA TYR A 215 13.49 5.06 6.77
C TYR A 215 12.13 5.52 7.30
N TYR A 216 11.99 5.56 8.60
CA TYR A 216 10.84 6.16 9.29
C TYR A 216 11.00 7.69 9.31
N ARG A 217 10.60 8.35 8.20
CA ARG A 217 10.62 9.80 8.04
C ARG A 217 9.19 10.32 7.86
N THR A 218 8.94 11.55 8.33
CA THR A 218 7.61 12.17 8.23
C THR A 218 7.19 12.37 6.77
N ASP A 219 8.09 12.80 5.90
CA ASP A 219 7.84 12.97 4.47
C ASP A 219 7.50 11.64 3.77
N ASN A 220 8.16 10.54 4.15
CA ASN A 220 7.84 9.21 3.66
C ASN A 220 6.44 8.76 4.10
N LEU A 221 6.08 9.01 5.35
CA LEU A 221 4.74 8.75 5.88
C LEU A 221 3.69 9.55 5.09
N LEU A 222 3.90 10.86 4.94
CA LEU A 222 2.96 11.71 4.22
C LEU A 222 2.86 11.35 2.74
N SER A 223 3.98 10.94 2.10
CA SER A 223 3.97 10.43 0.71
C SER A 223 3.12 9.17 0.56
N LEU A 224 3.19 8.23 1.52
CA LEU A 224 2.35 7.04 1.54
C LEU A 224 0.87 7.41 1.72
N VAL A 225 0.56 8.27 2.71
CA VAL A 225 -0.80 8.74 2.98
C VAL A 225 -1.39 9.45 1.77
N ALA A 226 -0.63 10.32 1.08
CA ALA A 226 -1.07 11.01 -0.13
C ALA A 226 -1.43 10.02 -1.25
N SER A 227 -0.55 9.06 -1.50
CA SER A 227 -0.77 8.03 -2.52
C SER A 227 -2.03 7.19 -2.25
N TYR A 228 -2.24 6.82 -0.98
CA TYR A 228 -3.42 6.07 -0.56
C TYR A 228 -4.70 6.92 -0.62
N LYS A 229 -4.60 8.20 -0.25
CA LYS A 229 -5.72 9.13 -0.36
C LYS A 229 -6.22 9.24 -1.81
N ASP A 230 -5.31 9.31 -2.78
CA ASP A 230 -5.69 9.42 -4.19
C ASP A 230 -6.37 8.12 -4.68
N LEU A 231 -5.82 6.95 -4.36
CA LEU A 231 -6.44 5.67 -4.70
C LEU A 231 -7.82 5.49 -4.02
N LEU A 232 -7.92 5.80 -2.74
CA LEU A 232 -9.16 5.68 -1.98
C LEU A 232 -10.20 6.71 -2.45
N GLY A 233 -9.76 7.88 -2.94
CA GLY A 233 -10.59 8.91 -3.56
C GLY A 233 -11.30 8.38 -4.81
N ASN A 234 -10.57 7.68 -5.68
CA ASN A 234 -11.14 7.02 -6.86
C ASN A 234 -12.18 5.94 -6.46
N CYS A 235 -11.90 5.19 -5.39
CA CYS A 235 -12.87 4.23 -4.85
C CYS A 235 -14.14 4.93 -4.39
N HIS A 236 -14.01 6.00 -3.60
CA HIS A 236 -15.13 6.78 -3.10
C HIS A 236 -15.98 7.34 -4.25
N GLU A 237 -15.36 7.92 -5.28
CA GLU A 237 -16.04 8.46 -6.45
C GLU A 237 -16.88 7.37 -7.15
N ASN A 238 -16.31 6.17 -7.34
CA ASN A 238 -17.02 5.03 -7.92
C ASN A 238 -18.19 4.52 -7.04
N LEU A 239 -18.07 4.64 -5.72
CA LEU A 239 -19.12 4.23 -4.80
C LEU A 239 -20.32 5.19 -4.79
N VAL A 240 -20.09 6.49 -5.02
CA VAL A 240 -21.16 7.50 -4.91
C VAL A 240 -21.72 7.96 -6.25
N LYS A 241 -21.09 7.62 -7.38
CA LYS A 241 -21.59 8.04 -8.70
C LYS A 241 -22.92 7.39 -9.05
N HIS A 242 -23.81 8.16 -9.67
CA HIS A 242 -25.12 7.70 -10.14
C HIS A 242 -25.09 7.24 -11.60
N GLU A 243 -24.26 7.86 -12.41
CA GLU A 243 -24.15 7.64 -13.85
C GLU A 243 -22.73 7.29 -14.26
N GLU A 244 -22.61 6.50 -15.29
CA GLU A 244 -21.35 6.20 -15.96
C GLU A 244 -20.95 7.34 -16.89
N THR A 245 -19.71 7.28 -17.42
CA THR A 245 -19.16 8.31 -18.33
C THR A 245 -19.99 8.47 -19.61
N ASP A 246 -20.70 7.42 -20.03
CA ASP A 246 -21.59 7.40 -21.18
C ASP A 246 -23.02 7.91 -20.88
N GLY A 247 -23.29 8.37 -19.67
CA GLY A 247 -24.58 8.86 -19.21
C GLY A 247 -25.58 7.75 -18.83
N SER A 248 -25.18 6.48 -18.88
CA SER A 248 -26.01 5.38 -18.41
C SER A 248 -26.02 5.30 -16.88
N LYS A 249 -27.15 4.87 -16.29
CA LYS A 249 -27.20 4.59 -14.84
C LYS A 249 -26.25 3.44 -14.49
N VAL A 250 -25.62 3.54 -13.31
CA VAL A 250 -24.79 2.45 -12.78
C VAL A 250 -25.63 1.19 -12.60
N SER A 251 -25.30 0.13 -13.32
CA SER A 251 -25.99 -1.16 -13.23
C SER A 251 -25.67 -1.88 -11.92
N HIS A 252 -26.52 -2.84 -11.51
CA HIS A 252 -26.28 -3.68 -10.32
C HIS A 252 -24.92 -4.39 -10.37
N PHE A 253 -24.54 -4.95 -11.52
CA PHE A 253 -23.26 -5.65 -11.70
C PHE A 253 -22.07 -4.71 -11.51
N ARG A 254 -22.14 -3.49 -12.04
CA ARG A 254 -21.08 -2.50 -11.84
C ARG A 254 -21.02 -1.99 -10.40
N ALA A 255 -22.19 -1.85 -9.76
CA ALA A 255 -22.29 -1.46 -8.36
C ALA A 255 -21.59 -2.48 -7.44
N ASP A 256 -21.79 -3.76 -7.74
CA ASP A 256 -21.15 -4.88 -7.06
C ASP A 256 -19.62 -4.86 -7.24
N ASN A 257 -19.17 -4.68 -8.48
CA ASN A 257 -17.74 -4.58 -8.81
C ASN A 257 -17.08 -3.41 -8.06
N TYR A 258 -17.68 -2.22 -8.07
CA TYR A 258 -17.15 -1.06 -7.33
C TYR A 258 -17.09 -1.29 -5.83
N PHE A 259 -18.07 -2.00 -5.28
CA PHE A 259 -18.11 -2.34 -3.87
C PHE A 259 -16.94 -3.24 -3.49
N TYR A 260 -16.79 -4.41 -4.14
CA TYR A 260 -15.76 -5.39 -3.79
C TYR A 260 -14.36 -4.89 -4.10
N TYR A 261 -14.17 -4.18 -5.20
CA TYR A 261 -12.89 -3.52 -5.49
C TYR A 261 -12.49 -2.53 -4.38
N SER A 262 -13.40 -1.66 -3.98
CA SER A 262 -13.14 -0.67 -2.92
C SER A 262 -12.87 -1.35 -1.57
N GLN A 263 -13.56 -2.43 -1.28
CA GLN A 263 -13.34 -3.24 -0.09
C GLN A 263 -11.94 -3.88 -0.10
N GLY A 264 -11.49 -4.42 -1.24
CA GLY A 264 -10.13 -4.96 -1.40
C GLY A 264 -9.05 -3.90 -1.19
N VAL A 265 -9.25 -2.70 -1.73
CA VAL A 265 -8.37 -1.54 -1.51
C VAL A 265 -8.32 -1.18 -0.02
N ALA A 266 -9.48 -1.05 0.62
CA ALA A 266 -9.57 -0.70 2.04
C ALA A 266 -8.91 -1.76 2.94
N HIS A 267 -9.01 -3.04 2.57
CA HIS A 267 -8.38 -4.14 3.30
C HIS A 267 -6.86 -4.01 3.34
N VAL A 268 -6.21 -3.80 2.20
CA VAL A 268 -4.74 -3.63 2.16
C VAL A 268 -4.32 -2.40 2.94
N MET A 269 -5.02 -1.27 2.74
CA MET A 269 -4.71 -0.04 3.45
C MET A 269 -4.86 -0.20 4.97
N TYR A 270 -5.88 -0.91 5.42
CA TYR A 270 -6.10 -1.23 6.82
C TYR A 270 -4.91 -2.01 7.40
N GLU A 271 -4.52 -3.10 6.76
CA GLU A 271 -3.40 -3.94 7.23
C GLU A 271 -2.08 -3.15 7.26
N ILE A 272 -1.77 -2.39 6.23
CA ILE A 272 -0.57 -1.57 6.15
C ILE A 272 -0.59 -0.44 7.20
N PHE A 273 -1.71 0.27 7.37
CA PHE A 273 -1.76 1.36 8.35
C PHE A 273 -1.74 0.90 9.80
N LYS A 274 -2.18 -0.31 10.13
CA LYS A 274 -1.93 -0.92 11.45
C LYS A 274 -0.43 -0.98 11.74
N THR A 275 0.34 -1.43 10.78
CA THR A 275 1.81 -1.53 10.89
C THR A 275 2.46 -0.14 10.91
N VAL A 276 1.99 0.78 10.06
CA VAL A 276 2.43 2.18 10.02
C VAL A 276 2.16 2.89 11.34
N ARG A 277 1.00 2.68 11.96
CA ARG A 277 0.64 3.26 13.25
C ARG A 277 1.64 2.93 14.36
N VAL A 278 2.21 1.74 14.31
CA VAL A 278 3.23 1.27 15.26
C VAL A 278 4.61 1.77 14.84
N GLY A 279 5.02 1.53 13.60
CA GLY A 279 6.36 1.84 13.11
C GLY A 279 6.67 3.34 13.04
N PHE A 280 5.69 4.17 12.66
CA PHE A 280 5.85 5.62 12.52
C PHE A 280 5.35 6.39 13.75
N VAL A 281 5.28 5.77 14.93
CA VAL A 281 4.72 6.39 16.13
C VAL A 281 5.40 7.72 16.47
N VAL A 282 6.72 7.83 16.34
CA VAL A 282 7.48 9.06 16.63
C VAL A 282 7.13 10.17 15.63
N GLN A 283 7.04 9.83 14.34
CA GLN A 283 6.69 10.77 13.27
C GLN A 283 5.25 11.27 13.43
N LEU A 284 4.33 10.36 13.75
CA LEU A 284 2.93 10.70 14.05
C LEU A 284 2.80 11.62 15.26
N GLN A 285 3.58 11.39 16.31
CA GLN A 285 3.63 12.27 17.48
C GLN A 285 4.21 13.64 17.12
N THR A 286 5.23 13.69 16.27
CA THR A 286 5.87 14.95 15.87
C THR A 286 4.92 15.89 15.14
N ILE A 287 3.98 15.34 14.36
CA ILE A 287 2.98 16.12 13.62
C ILE A 287 1.59 16.09 14.30
N ASP A 288 1.49 15.67 15.56
CA ASP A 288 0.24 15.54 16.31
C ASP A 288 -0.89 14.77 15.55
N ALA A 289 -0.52 13.73 14.81
CA ALA A 289 -1.42 12.99 13.93
C ALA A 289 -1.76 11.57 14.43
N VAL A 290 -1.42 11.24 15.66
CA VAL A 290 -1.68 9.91 16.25
C VAL A 290 -3.17 9.57 16.23
N ALA A 291 -4.02 10.48 16.71
CA ALA A 291 -5.47 10.29 16.75
C ALA A 291 -6.10 10.23 15.34
N LEU A 292 -5.53 10.97 14.37
CA LEU A 292 -5.97 10.89 12.97
C LEU A 292 -5.65 9.52 12.37
N MET A 293 -4.44 8.99 12.63
CA MET A 293 -4.07 7.65 12.17
C MET A 293 -4.93 6.56 12.81
N ASP A 294 -5.21 6.65 14.12
CA ASP A 294 -6.09 5.72 14.81
C ASP A 294 -7.49 5.72 14.18
N LYS A 295 -8.02 6.89 13.82
CA LYS A 295 -9.31 7.03 13.16
C LYS A 295 -9.30 6.49 11.72
N ILE A 296 -8.23 6.72 10.96
CA ILE A 296 -8.05 6.15 9.62
C ILE A 296 -8.07 4.62 9.69
N VAL A 297 -7.33 4.03 10.63
CA VAL A 297 -7.30 2.57 10.82
C VAL A 297 -8.69 2.03 11.18
N GLU A 298 -9.40 2.68 12.11
CA GLU A 298 -10.77 2.28 12.49
C GLU A 298 -11.72 2.33 11.28
N ASP A 299 -11.70 3.42 10.52
CA ASP A 299 -12.59 3.63 9.37
C ASP A 299 -12.31 2.62 8.24
N LEU A 300 -11.03 2.38 7.93
CA LEU A 300 -10.62 1.37 6.95
C LEU A 300 -10.94 -0.05 7.41
N GLY A 301 -10.80 -0.35 8.71
CA GLY A 301 -11.22 -1.62 9.29
C GLY A 301 -12.71 -1.86 9.07
N ARG A 302 -13.55 -0.87 9.39
CA ARG A 302 -14.99 -0.95 9.12
C ARG A 302 -15.32 -1.14 7.64
N ALA A 303 -14.59 -0.49 6.76
CA ALA A 303 -14.77 -0.66 5.31
C ALA A 303 -14.36 -2.06 4.83
N SER A 304 -13.24 -2.59 5.35
CA SER A 304 -12.71 -3.91 4.94
C SER A 304 -13.57 -5.09 5.43
N GLU A 305 -14.23 -4.94 6.59
CA GLU A 305 -15.04 -6.00 7.21
C GLU A 305 -16.52 -5.93 6.81
N PHE A 306 -16.94 -4.88 6.09
CA PHE A 306 -18.33 -4.69 5.70
C PHE A 306 -18.77 -5.75 4.67
N SER A 307 -19.46 -6.78 5.13
CA SER A 307 -19.85 -7.95 4.30
C SER A 307 -21.37 -8.15 4.29
N PRO A 308 -22.10 -7.42 3.44
CA PRO A 308 -23.52 -7.64 3.24
C PRO A 308 -23.76 -8.94 2.48
N TRP A 309 -24.85 -9.64 2.80
CA TRP A 309 -25.22 -10.88 2.12
C TRP A 309 -25.55 -10.70 0.64
N LEU A 310 -26.10 -9.53 0.27
CA LEU A 310 -26.43 -9.14 -1.10
C LEU A 310 -26.14 -7.66 -1.28
N ILE A 311 -25.40 -7.30 -2.32
CA ILE A 311 -25.19 -5.90 -2.68
C ILE A 311 -26.43 -5.38 -3.40
N THR A 312 -27.08 -4.37 -2.82
CA THR A 312 -28.20 -3.66 -3.44
C THR A 312 -27.76 -2.25 -3.81
N ASN A 313 -28.23 -1.80 -4.97
CA ASN A 313 -27.98 -0.47 -5.54
C ASN A 313 -29.29 0.28 -5.69
N SER A 314 -30.03 0.40 -4.60
CA SER A 314 -31.29 1.11 -4.56
C SER A 314 -31.06 2.61 -4.52
N ASP A 315 -32.02 3.40 -5.03
CA ASP A 315 -31.99 4.86 -4.87
C ASP A 315 -32.08 5.23 -3.37
N ALA A 316 -31.60 6.43 -3.00
CA ALA A 316 -31.51 6.86 -1.60
C ALA A 316 -32.86 6.87 -0.87
N ASP A 317 -33.97 6.98 -1.63
CA ASP A 317 -35.34 7.03 -1.13
C ASP A 317 -36.04 5.65 -1.11
N ASP A 318 -35.34 4.57 -1.51
CA ASP A 318 -35.90 3.22 -1.55
C ASP A 318 -35.85 2.53 -0.18
N ILE A 319 -36.75 1.54 0.00
CA ILE A 319 -36.84 0.70 1.21
C ILE A 319 -35.61 -0.21 1.35
N LEU A 320 -34.91 -0.51 0.25
CA LEU A 320 -33.72 -1.36 0.23
C LEU A 320 -32.47 -0.53 0.52
N ALA A 321 -31.58 -1.05 1.37
CA ALA A 321 -30.32 -0.40 1.70
C ALA A 321 -29.44 -0.23 0.44
N ASN A 322 -28.80 0.94 0.30
CA ASN A 322 -27.74 1.13 -0.70
C ASN A 322 -26.38 0.78 -0.08
N HIS A 323 -25.89 -0.42 -0.34
CA HIS A 323 -24.67 -0.91 0.26
C HIS A 323 -23.41 -0.17 -0.23
N ARG A 324 -23.43 0.40 -1.45
CA ARG A 324 -22.33 1.26 -1.93
C ARG A 324 -22.20 2.51 -1.06
N TYR A 325 -23.32 3.19 -0.80
CA TYR A 325 -23.32 4.36 0.09
C TYR A 325 -22.90 4.01 1.51
N ASN A 326 -23.32 2.85 2.02
CA ASN A 326 -22.93 2.41 3.35
C ASN A 326 -21.41 2.17 3.43
N LEU A 327 -20.79 1.61 2.38
CA LEU A 327 -19.34 1.47 2.29
C LEU A 327 -18.63 2.82 2.07
N SER A 328 -19.26 3.75 1.35
CA SER A 328 -18.66 5.06 1.08
C SER A 328 -18.50 5.91 2.35
N ALA A 329 -19.32 5.72 3.37
CA ALA A 329 -19.28 6.50 4.59
C ALA A 329 -17.97 6.35 5.39
N PRO A 330 -17.49 5.14 5.76
CA PRO A 330 -16.21 4.98 6.41
C PRO A 330 -15.04 5.37 5.48
N ILE A 331 -15.13 5.13 4.17
CA ILE A 331 -14.13 5.57 3.20
C ILE A 331 -14.01 7.09 3.16
N SER A 332 -15.14 7.81 3.14
CA SER A 332 -15.15 9.29 3.18
C SER A 332 -14.54 9.83 4.47
N SER A 333 -14.84 9.20 5.62
CA SER A 333 -14.23 9.56 6.90
C SER A 333 -12.71 9.35 6.89
N ALA A 334 -12.22 8.23 6.37
CA ALA A 334 -10.80 7.96 6.22
C ALA A 334 -10.13 9.00 5.32
N LEU A 335 -10.73 9.34 4.16
CA LEU A 335 -10.25 10.37 3.24
C LEU A 335 -10.15 11.75 3.90
N HIS A 336 -11.15 12.12 4.71
CA HIS A 336 -11.12 13.37 5.46
C HIS A 336 -9.95 13.43 6.43
N ASN A 337 -9.73 12.36 7.19
CA ASN A 337 -8.64 12.27 8.17
C ASN A 337 -7.26 12.23 7.47
N MET A 338 -7.11 11.52 6.34
CA MET A 338 -5.90 11.55 5.51
C MET A 338 -5.64 12.97 4.98
N SER A 339 -6.67 13.64 4.46
CA SER A 339 -6.56 15.02 3.96
C SER A 339 -6.17 16.00 5.06
N THR A 340 -6.63 15.79 6.27
CA THR A 340 -6.26 16.60 7.44
C THR A 340 -4.80 16.36 7.81
N MET A 341 -4.36 15.10 7.84
CA MET A 341 -2.97 14.73 8.13
C MET A 341 -1.97 15.34 7.13
N LEU A 342 -2.35 15.45 5.86
CA LEU A 342 -1.50 16.01 4.79
C LEU A 342 -1.34 17.54 4.84
N ARG A 343 -1.97 18.22 5.79
CA ARG A 343 -1.82 19.69 5.99
C ARG A 343 -0.71 20.06 6.96
N TYR A 344 -0.17 19.07 7.65
CA TYR A 344 0.97 19.23 8.56
C TYR A 344 2.30 19.10 7.82
#